data_cfd90e94ff94445ff1d7118496496564
#
_entry.id   cfd90e94ff94445ff1d7118496496564
#
_cell.length_a   1.000
_cell.length_b   1.000
_cell.length_c   1.000
_cell.angle_alpha   90.00
_cell.angle_beta   90.00
_cell.angle_gamma   90.00
#
_symmetry.space_group_name_H-M   'P 1'
#
loop_
_entity.id
_entity.type
_entity.pdbx_description
1 polymer ?
#
loop_
_entity_poly.entity_id
_entity_poly.type
_entity_poly.pdbx_seq_one_letter_code
_entity_poly.pdbx_strand_id
1 'polypeptide(L)'
;MKPITINEYIIADPGICHGQPTFKGTRVMVWQVLDLLAAGVAAEAIMKDYFPQLTHEAIAAALKYASETIEEEQYAGFPRVAQVAV
;
A
#
# COMPACT_ATOMS: atom_id res chain seq x y z
N MET A 1 15.16 4.69 15.30
CA MET A 1 15.25 4.43 13.87
C MET A 1 14.57 5.55 13.11
N LYS A 2 15.06 5.80 11.94
CA LYS A 2 14.53 6.88 11.11
C LYS A 2 13.40 6.36 10.22
N PRO A 3 12.42 7.22 9.93
CA PRO A 3 11.39 6.86 8.96
C PRO A 3 11.99 6.59 7.59
N ILE A 4 11.37 5.70 6.85
CA ILE A 4 11.76 5.37 5.49
C ILE A 4 10.67 5.86 4.55
N THR A 5 11.01 6.77 3.65
CA THR A 5 10.07 7.24 2.63
C THR A 5 9.99 6.20 1.53
N ILE A 6 8.81 5.63 1.36
CA ILE A 6 8.59 4.61 0.34
C ILE A 6 8.29 5.26 -1.00
N ASN A 7 7.40 6.24 -1.00
CA ASN A 7 7.16 7.07 -2.17
C ASN A 7 6.57 8.40 -1.70
N GLU A 8 6.07 9.19 -2.62
CA GLU A 8 5.56 10.52 -2.31
C GLU A 8 4.43 10.49 -1.27
N TYR A 9 3.65 9.43 -1.23
CA TYR A 9 2.46 9.33 -0.39
C TYR A 9 2.58 8.37 0.76
N ILE A 10 3.61 7.53 0.80
CA ILE A 10 3.69 6.42 1.75
C ILE A 10 5.02 6.45 2.49
N ILE A 11 4.94 6.24 3.80
CA ILE A 11 6.10 6.25 4.68
C ILE A 11 6.01 5.07 5.66
N ALA A 12 7.15 4.54 6.04
CA ALA A 12 7.25 3.56 7.12
C ALA A 12 8.02 4.22 8.27
N ASP A 13 7.31 4.55 9.33
CA ASP A 13 7.88 5.26 10.48
C ASP A 13 7.77 4.38 11.70
N PRO A 14 8.89 4.01 12.33
CA PRO A 14 8.85 3.16 13.53
C PRO A 14 7.97 3.71 14.64
N GLY A 15 7.76 5.02 14.69
CA GLY A 15 6.91 5.65 15.69
C GLY A 15 5.44 5.67 15.34
N ILE A 16 5.07 5.18 14.17
CA ILE A 16 3.68 5.20 13.71
C ILE A 16 3.29 3.79 13.29
N CYS A 17 2.26 3.22 13.95
CA CYS A 17 1.72 1.90 13.60
C CYS A 17 2.82 0.83 13.52
N HIS A 18 3.78 0.90 14.44
CA HIS A 18 4.86 -0.07 14.55
C HIS A 18 5.71 -0.21 13.30
N GLY A 19 5.85 0.85 12.53
CA GLY A 19 6.68 0.84 11.33
C GLY A 19 6.01 0.29 10.10
N GLN A 20 4.74 -0.01 10.16
CA GLN A 20 4.01 -0.46 8.98
C GLN A 20 3.83 0.70 8.00
N PRO A 21 3.78 0.41 6.70
CA PRO A 21 3.54 1.48 5.72
C PRO A 21 2.22 2.20 5.98
N THR A 22 2.30 3.51 6.10
CA THR A 22 1.13 4.37 6.27
C THR A 22 1.15 5.47 5.25
N PHE A 23 0.00 6.10 5.03
CA PHE A 23 -0.06 7.31 4.22
C PHE A 23 0.51 8.46 5.03
N LYS A 24 1.39 9.25 4.43
CA LYS A 24 2.08 10.34 5.11
C LYS A 24 1.09 11.26 5.81
N GLY A 25 1.42 11.62 7.03
CA GLY A 25 0.58 12.52 7.81
C GLY A 25 -0.65 11.88 8.42
N THR A 26 -0.78 10.56 8.30
CA THR A 26 -1.94 9.85 8.85
C THR A 26 -1.48 8.61 9.59
N ARG A 27 -2.43 7.97 10.28
CA ARG A 27 -2.22 6.64 10.85
C ARG A 27 -2.97 5.58 10.05
N VAL A 28 -3.34 5.89 8.82
CA VAL A 28 -4.01 4.93 7.94
C VAL A 28 -2.95 4.03 7.33
N MET A 29 -3.02 2.75 7.63
CA MET A 29 -2.08 1.78 7.08
C MET A 29 -2.48 1.41 5.66
N VAL A 30 -1.48 1.24 4.81
CA VAL A 30 -1.73 0.94 3.40
C VAL A 30 -2.56 -0.33 3.24
N TRP A 31 -2.28 -1.36 4.05
CA TRP A 31 -2.99 -2.62 3.93
C TRP A 31 -4.49 -2.48 4.19
N GLN A 32 -4.90 -1.50 5.01
CA GLN A 32 -6.32 -1.28 5.28
C GLN A 32 -7.06 -0.85 4.02
N VAL A 33 -6.44 0.02 3.23
CA VAL A 33 -7.02 0.47 1.97
C VAL A 33 -7.04 -0.68 0.96
N LEU A 34 -5.96 -1.45 0.89
CA LEU A 34 -5.89 -2.58 -0.03
C LEU A 34 -6.97 -3.61 0.29
N ASP A 35 -7.22 -3.86 1.58
CA ASP A 35 -8.28 -4.80 1.98
C ASP A 35 -9.66 -4.32 1.55
N LEU A 36 -9.93 -3.02 1.68
CA LEU A 36 -11.20 -2.46 1.24
C LEU A 36 -11.38 -2.62 -0.27
N LEU A 37 -10.33 -2.33 -1.02
CA LEU A 37 -10.37 -2.52 -2.47
C LEU A 37 -10.61 -3.98 -2.82
N ALA A 38 -9.96 -4.90 -2.13
CA ALA A 38 -10.13 -6.32 -2.36
C ALA A 38 -11.54 -6.77 -2.04
N ALA A 39 -12.21 -6.11 -1.11
CA ALA A 39 -13.60 -6.42 -0.76
C ALA A 39 -14.60 -5.77 -1.72
N GLY A 40 -14.13 -5.06 -2.74
CA GLY A 40 -14.99 -4.44 -3.74
C GLY A 40 -15.43 -3.03 -3.43
N VAL A 41 -14.82 -2.39 -2.42
CA VAL A 41 -15.15 -1.01 -2.09
C VAL A 41 -14.43 -0.10 -3.07
N ALA A 42 -15.17 0.76 -3.75
CA ALA A 42 -14.60 1.67 -4.73
C ALA A 42 -13.74 2.76 -4.04
N ALA A 43 -12.75 3.26 -4.78
CA ALA A 43 -11.87 4.30 -4.25
C ALA A 43 -12.66 5.51 -3.76
N GLU A 44 -13.70 5.91 -4.48
CA GLU A 44 -14.54 7.03 -4.09
C GLU A 44 -15.19 6.81 -2.73
N ALA A 45 -15.66 5.59 -2.49
CA ALA A 45 -16.29 5.26 -1.21
C ALA A 45 -15.25 5.25 -0.08
N ILE A 46 -14.04 4.80 -0.38
CA ILE A 46 -12.95 4.82 0.61
C ILE A 46 -12.67 6.25 1.06
N MET A 47 -12.58 7.17 0.10
CA MET A 47 -12.31 8.56 0.41
C MET A 47 -13.48 9.25 1.09
N LYS A 48 -14.71 8.85 0.76
CA LYS A 48 -15.88 9.51 1.29
C LYS A 48 -16.28 8.98 2.67
N ASP A 49 -16.27 7.65 2.82
CA ASP A 49 -16.92 7.01 3.96
C ASP A 49 -15.95 6.43 4.97
N TYR A 50 -14.69 6.18 4.58
CA TYR A 50 -13.71 5.52 5.45
C TYR A 50 -12.58 6.43 5.86
N PHE A 51 -11.86 6.98 4.89
CA PHE A 51 -10.64 7.76 5.13
C PHE A 51 -10.66 9.04 4.31
N PRO A 52 -11.41 10.05 4.77
CA PRO A 52 -11.55 11.29 3.99
C PRO A 52 -10.25 12.06 3.80
N GLN A 53 -9.21 11.74 4.56
CA GLN A 53 -7.91 12.40 4.39
C GLN A 53 -7.14 11.88 3.19
N LEU A 54 -7.59 10.82 2.53
CA LEU A 54 -6.88 10.27 1.38
C LEU A 54 -7.37 10.90 0.08
N THR A 55 -6.51 10.78 -0.95
CA THR A 55 -6.81 11.25 -2.30
C THR A 55 -6.72 10.09 -3.28
N HIS A 56 -7.22 10.29 -4.49
CA HIS A 56 -7.07 9.29 -5.56
C HIS A 56 -5.60 8.96 -5.79
N GLU A 57 -4.76 9.97 -5.80
CA GLU A 57 -3.32 9.80 -6.03
C GLU A 57 -2.69 8.94 -4.94
N ALA A 58 -3.10 9.14 -3.69
CA ALA A 58 -2.58 8.34 -2.59
C ALA A 58 -2.97 6.88 -2.73
N ILE A 59 -4.22 6.61 -3.10
CA ILE A 59 -4.71 5.24 -3.30
C ILE A 59 -3.99 4.59 -4.47
N ALA A 60 -3.79 5.33 -5.57
CA ALA A 60 -3.02 4.82 -6.71
C ALA A 60 -1.59 4.49 -6.31
N ALA A 61 -0.97 5.33 -5.47
CA ALA A 61 0.38 5.09 -4.98
C ALA A 61 0.45 3.81 -4.13
N ALA A 62 -0.61 3.53 -3.36
CA ALA A 62 -0.67 2.31 -2.56
C ALA A 62 -0.72 1.06 -3.45
N LEU A 63 -1.52 1.11 -4.51
CA LEU A 63 -1.60 0.01 -5.46
C LEU A 63 -0.27 -0.21 -6.17
N LYS A 64 0.38 0.88 -6.57
CA LYS A 64 1.69 0.81 -7.22
C LYS A 64 2.74 0.19 -6.29
N TYR A 65 2.75 0.62 -5.04
CA TYR A 65 3.66 0.07 -4.06
C TYR A 65 3.44 -1.43 -3.87
N ALA A 66 2.19 -1.87 -3.77
CA ALA A 66 1.89 -3.28 -3.62
C ALA A 66 2.36 -4.08 -4.82
N SER A 67 2.13 -3.56 -6.01
CA SER A 67 2.57 -4.20 -7.25
C SER A 67 4.08 -4.37 -7.29
N GLU A 68 4.80 -3.31 -6.96
CA GLU A 68 6.27 -3.34 -6.96
C GLU A 68 6.82 -4.32 -5.92
N THR A 69 6.19 -4.37 -4.77
CA THR A 69 6.62 -5.30 -3.72
C THR A 69 6.48 -6.74 -4.16
N ILE A 70 5.37 -7.07 -4.79
CA ILE A 70 5.13 -8.42 -5.27
C ILE A 70 6.10 -8.78 -6.39
N GLU A 71 6.37 -7.86 -7.30
CA GLU A 71 7.33 -8.08 -8.37
C GLU A 71 8.71 -8.41 -7.83
N GLU A 72 9.16 -7.64 -6.84
CA GLU A 72 10.48 -7.85 -6.24
C GLU A 72 10.57 -9.21 -5.58
N GLU A 73 9.55 -9.61 -4.86
CA GLU A 73 9.53 -10.91 -4.20
C GLU A 73 9.60 -12.05 -5.21
N GLN A 74 8.86 -11.95 -6.30
CA GLN A 74 8.89 -13.00 -7.32
C GLN A 74 10.25 -13.14 -7.94
N TYR A 75 10.88 -12.04 -8.28
CA TYR A 75 12.22 -12.09 -8.86
C TYR A 75 13.25 -12.62 -7.88
N ALA A 76 13.13 -12.28 -6.62
CA ALA A 76 14.13 -12.66 -5.62
C ALA A 76 13.99 -14.11 -5.20
N GLY A 77 12.79 -14.64 -5.13
CA GLY A 77 12.55 -15.89 -4.46
C GLY A 77 12.06 -17.04 -5.32
N PHE A 78 11.32 -16.78 -6.38
CA PHE A 78 10.58 -17.84 -7.05
C PHE A 78 10.60 -17.69 -8.57
N PRO A 79 11.75 -17.91 -9.19
CA PRO A 79 11.81 -17.78 -10.66
C PRO A 79 10.80 -18.66 -11.38
N ARG A 80 10.49 -19.81 -10.82
CA ARG A 80 9.58 -20.74 -11.48
C ARG A 80 8.11 -20.37 -11.32
N VAL A 81 7.81 -19.36 -10.54
CA VAL A 81 6.44 -18.90 -10.37
C VAL A 81 5.86 -18.45 -11.70
N ALA A 82 6.69 -17.86 -12.53
CA ALA A 82 6.25 -17.44 -13.85
C ALA A 82 5.71 -18.59 -14.69
N GLN A 83 6.22 -19.79 -14.47
CA GLN A 83 5.77 -20.96 -15.19
C GLN A 83 4.40 -21.41 -14.73
N VAL A 84 4.13 -21.24 -13.45
CA VAL A 84 2.84 -21.63 -12.89
C VAL A 84 1.74 -20.70 -13.34
N ALA A 85 2.07 -19.46 -13.58
CA ALA A 85 1.07 -18.44 -13.93
C ALA A 85 0.44 -18.69 -15.29
N VAL A 86 0.97 -19.55 -16.08
CA VAL A 86 0.41 -19.86 -17.39
C VAL A 86 -0.78 -20.84 -17.31
#